data_3bb861ca7cd51adc5a805c3959f53cd7
#
_entry.id   3bb861ca7cd51adc5a805c3959f53cd7
#
_cell.length_a   1.000
_cell.length_b   1.000
_cell.length_c   1.000
_cell.angle_alpha   90.00
_cell.angle_beta   90.00
_cell.angle_gamma   90.00
#
_symmetry.space_group_name_H-M   'P 1'
#
loop_
_entity.id
_entity.type
_entity.pdbx_description
1 polymer ?
#
loop_
_entity_poly.entity_id
_entity_poly.type
_entity_poly.pdbx_seq_one_letter_code
_entity_poly.pdbx_strand_id
1 'polypeptide(L)'
;IIQVDMNPDRIGLTKKVTVGICGDAKQVAQQILDKLSSDAGNSGRDERKNLIHKTKSAWLQTLAGLDHEEDDPGTVWNKEARERDKDRMSPRQAWRAIQDALPKDAIISSDIGNNCAIGNAYPTFEKGRKYLAPGLFGPCGYGFPAILGAKIGCPDTPVIGFAGDGAFGISMNEMSS
;
A
#
# COMPACT_ATOMS: atom_id res chain seq x y z
N ILE A 1 16.56 -16.27 -3.91
CA ILE A 1 16.37 -15.13 -3.01
C ILE A 1 17.73 -14.74 -2.46
N ILE A 2 18.06 -13.46 -2.54
CA ILE A 2 19.21 -12.84 -1.87
C ILE A 2 18.64 -12.01 -0.71
N GLN A 3 19.13 -12.24 0.50
CA GLN A 3 18.72 -11.48 1.67
C GLN A 3 19.92 -10.78 2.28
N VAL A 4 19.76 -9.50 2.54
CA VAL A 4 20.75 -8.66 3.25
C VAL A 4 20.11 -8.23 4.56
N ASP A 5 20.79 -8.46 5.66
CA ASP A 5 20.33 -8.04 7.00
C ASP A 5 21.55 -7.75 7.87
N MET A 6 21.47 -6.78 8.75
CA MET A 6 22.52 -6.52 9.74
C MET A 6 22.54 -7.57 10.86
N ASN A 7 21.40 -8.20 11.12
CA ASN A 7 21.29 -9.28 12.09
C ASN A 7 21.37 -10.63 11.39
N PRO A 8 22.44 -11.42 11.59
CA PRO A 8 22.62 -12.71 10.96
C PRO A 8 21.50 -13.70 11.28
N ASP A 9 20.87 -13.61 12.46
CA ASP A 9 19.82 -14.52 12.91
C ASP A 9 18.51 -14.33 12.13
N ARG A 10 18.37 -13.22 11.42
CA ARG A 10 17.21 -12.95 10.58
C ARG A 10 17.35 -13.47 9.15
N ILE A 11 18.56 -13.81 8.75
CA ILE A 11 18.81 -14.34 7.40
C ILE A 11 18.25 -15.76 7.30
N GLY A 12 17.30 -15.94 6.38
CA GLY A 12 16.64 -17.22 6.16
C GLY A 12 15.54 -17.58 7.17
N LEU A 13 15.22 -16.70 8.12
CA LEU A 13 14.24 -16.98 9.19
C LEU A 13 12.84 -17.31 8.65
N THR A 14 12.38 -16.57 7.66
CA THR A 14 11.01 -16.72 7.13
C THR A 14 10.95 -17.52 5.83
N LYS A 15 12.02 -17.48 5.03
CA LYS A 15 12.10 -18.18 3.75
C LYS A 15 13.52 -18.63 3.48
N LYS A 16 13.65 -19.80 2.85
CA LYS A 16 14.96 -20.27 2.38
C LYS A 16 15.58 -19.25 1.43
N VAL A 17 16.81 -18.85 1.74
CA VAL A 17 17.60 -17.94 0.90
C VAL A 17 18.67 -18.68 0.13
N THR A 18 18.98 -18.22 -1.06
CA THR A 18 20.07 -18.75 -1.89
C THR A 18 21.40 -18.13 -1.46
N VAL A 19 21.39 -16.83 -1.17
CA VAL A 19 22.55 -16.08 -0.70
C VAL A 19 22.12 -15.19 0.47
N GLY A 20 22.74 -15.38 1.62
CA GLY A 20 22.59 -14.52 2.80
C GLY A 20 23.81 -13.63 2.96
N ILE A 21 23.61 -12.34 3.13
CA ILE A 21 24.68 -11.35 3.35
C ILE A 21 24.40 -10.61 4.65
N CYS A 22 25.29 -10.79 5.63
CA CYS A 22 25.22 -10.00 6.85
C CYS A 22 25.97 -8.69 6.65
N GLY A 23 25.25 -7.56 6.70
CA GLY A 23 25.85 -6.25 6.50
C GLY A 23 24.83 -5.13 6.31
N ASP A 24 25.34 -3.90 6.33
CA ASP A 24 24.54 -2.71 6.04
C ASP A 24 24.06 -2.72 4.58
N ALA A 25 22.77 -2.55 4.39
CA ALA A 25 22.15 -2.66 3.07
C ALA A 25 22.71 -1.65 2.05
N LYS A 26 23.06 -0.43 2.48
CA LYS A 26 23.64 0.59 1.60
C LYS A 26 25.05 0.18 1.16
N GLN A 27 25.87 -0.31 2.09
CA GLN A 27 27.24 -0.73 1.78
C GLN A 27 27.24 -1.95 0.87
N VAL A 28 26.38 -2.94 1.15
CA VAL A 28 26.24 -4.13 0.31
C VAL A 28 25.74 -3.74 -1.10
N ALA A 29 24.74 -2.88 -1.19
CA ALA A 29 24.24 -2.40 -2.48
C ALA A 29 25.34 -1.68 -3.27
N GLN A 30 26.16 -0.85 -2.64
CA GLN A 30 27.28 -0.18 -3.28
C GLN A 30 28.31 -1.19 -3.80
N GLN A 31 28.69 -2.16 -2.99
CA GLN A 31 29.65 -3.21 -3.41
C GLN A 31 29.12 -4.06 -4.57
N ILE A 32 27.81 -4.35 -4.59
CA ILE A 32 27.18 -5.03 -5.73
C ILE A 32 27.26 -4.15 -6.97
N LEU A 33 26.91 -2.88 -6.84
CA LEU A 33 26.94 -1.92 -7.94
C LEU A 33 28.34 -1.79 -8.55
N ASP A 34 29.36 -1.68 -7.70
CA ASP A 34 30.76 -1.56 -8.11
C ASP A 34 31.26 -2.79 -8.89
N LYS A 35 30.64 -3.96 -8.66
CA LYS A 35 30.96 -5.22 -9.34
C LYS A 35 30.14 -5.48 -10.59
N LEU A 36 29.06 -4.73 -10.79
CA LEU A 36 28.24 -4.88 -12.00
C LEU A 36 28.90 -4.19 -13.17
N SER A 37 28.97 -4.87 -14.32
CA SER A 37 29.37 -4.25 -15.57
C SER A 37 28.29 -3.25 -16.04
N SER A 38 28.68 -2.28 -16.88
CA SER A 38 27.75 -1.29 -17.46
C SER A 38 26.57 -1.91 -18.22
N ASP A 39 26.76 -3.13 -18.72
CA ASP A 39 25.74 -3.87 -19.47
C ASP A 39 24.96 -4.86 -18.61
N ALA A 40 25.29 -4.95 -17.33
CA ALA A 40 24.60 -5.85 -16.41
C ALA A 40 23.12 -5.47 -16.30
N GLY A 41 22.25 -6.43 -16.57
CA GLY A 41 20.81 -6.25 -16.43
C GLY A 41 20.08 -5.65 -17.64
N ASN A 42 20.76 -5.33 -18.72
CA ASN A 42 20.08 -4.84 -19.93
C ASN A 42 19.40 -5.96 -20.71
N SER A 43 19.94 -7.18 -20.64
CA SER A 43 19.31 -8.35 -21.26
C SER A 43 17.91 -8.61 -20.68
N GLY A 44 16.92 -8.71 -21.56
CA GLY A 44 15.53 -8.96 -21.19
C GLY A 44 14.83 -7.79 -20.46
N ARG A 45 15.41 -6.59 -20.45
CA ARG A 45 14.82 -5.42 -19.78
C ARG A 45 13.46 -5.04 -20.38
N ASP A 46 13.37 -5.04 -21.68
CA ASP A 46 12.14 -4.67 -22.38
C ASP A 46 11.06 -5.75 -22.24
N GLU A 47 11.45 -7.02 -22.25
CA GLU A 47 10.55 -8.12 -21.94
C GLU A 47 9.99 -8.01 -20.53
N ARG A 48 10.84 -7.70 -19.52
CA ARG A 48 10.39 -7.48 -18.15
C ARG A 48 9.45 -6.28 -18.03
N LYS A 49 9.74 -5.18 -18.69
CA LYS A 49 8.85 -4.01 -18.73
C LYS A 49 7.49 -4.36 -19.33
N ASN A 50 7.50 -5.06 -20.46
CA ASN A 50 6.28 -5.50 -21.13
C ASN A 50 5.46 -6.45 -20.25
N LEU A 51 6.13 -7.39 -19.56
CA LEU A 51 5.47 -8.30 -18.63
C LEU A 51 4.84 -7.53 -17.45
N ILE A 52 5.56 -6.59 -16.85
CA ILE A 52 5.04 -5.73 -15.76
C ILE A 52 3.84 -4.95 -16.27
N HIS A 53 3.94 -4.34 -17.44
CA HIS A 53 2.85 -3.55 -18.01
C HIS A 53 1.61 -4.40 -18.28
N LYS A 54 1.79 -5.58 -18.89
CA LYS A 54 0.72 -6.54 -19.16
C LYS A 54 0.06 -7.00 -17.85
N THR A 55 0.86 -7.37 -16.86
CA THR A 55 0.33 -7.84 -15.55
C THR A 55 -0.43 -6.74 -14.83
N LYS A 56 0.11 -5.52 -14.82
CA LYS A 56 -0.57 -4.36 -14.24
C LYS A 56 -1.89 -4.04 -14.96
N SER A 57 -1.90 -4.07 -16.29
CA SER A 57 -3.12 -3.82 -17.07
C SER A 57 -4.16 -4.89 -16.83
N ALA A 58 -3.77 -6.17 -16.79
CA ALA A 58 -4.67 -7.26 -16.48
C ALA A 58 -5.27 -7.15 -15.08
N TRP A 59 -4.45 -6.77 -14.08
CA TRP A 59 -4.92 -6.51 -12.73
C TRP A 59 -5.95 -5.36 -12.67
N LEU A 60 -5.68 -4.25 -13.34
CA LEU A 60 -6.61 -3.12 -13.42
C LEU A 60 -7.93 -3.50 -14.10
N GLN A 61 -7.88 -4.35 -15.14
CA GLN A 61 -9.08 -4.88 -15.77
C GLN A 61 -9.87 -5.79 -14.81
N THR A 62 -9.18 -6.65 -14.08
CA THR A 62 -9.81 -7.50 -13.05
C THR A 62 -10.50 -6.63 -12.00
N LEU A 63 -9.81 -5.60 -11.47
CA LEU A 63 -10.40 -4.68 -10.50
C LEU A 63 -11.63 -3.96 -11.08
N ALA A 64 -11.58 -3.51 -12.33
CA ALA A 64 -12.70 -2.87 -12.99
C ALA A 64 -13.89 -3.83 -13.15
N GLY A 65 -13.65 -5.09 -13.48
CA GLY A 65 -14.69 -6.13 -13.55
C GLY A 65 -15.37 -6.40 -12.21
N LEU A 66 -14.60 -6.37 -11.13
CA LEU A 66 -15.14 -6.55 -9.76
C LEU A 66 -16.04 -5.40 -9.28
N ASP A 67 -16.03 -4.26 -9.94
CA ASP A 67 -16.93 -3.14 -9.62
C ASP A 67 -18.33 -3.34 -10.22
N HIS A 68 -18.49 -4.24 -11.16
CA HIS A 68 -19.78 -4.65 -11.72
C HIS A 68 -20.23 -5.91 -10.96
N GLU A 69 -21.20 -5.76 -10.10
CA GLU A 69 -21.60 -6.62 -8.99
C GLU A 69 -21.93 -8.09 -9.28
N GLU A 70 -22.07 -8.51 -10.54
CA GLU A 70 -22.59 -9.84 -10.84
C GLU A 70 -21.57 -10.96 -10.65
N ASP A 71 -20.26 -10.68 -10.65
CA ASP A 71 -19.23 -11.71 -10.77
C ASP A 71 -18.15 -11.70 -9.67
N ASP A 72 -18.36 -11.08 -8.48
CA ASP A 72 -17.36 -11.10 -7.42
C ASP A 72 -17.33 -12.45 -6.66
N PRO A 73 -16.38 -13.36 -6.99
CA PRO A 73 -16.29 -14.65 -6.31
C PRO A 73 -15.93 -14.55 -4.83
N GLY A 74 -15.38 -13.41 -4.39
CA GLY A 74 -15.00 -13.16 -2.99
C GLY A 74 -16.18 -12.92 -2.06
N THR A 75 -17.37 -12.64 -2.58
CA THR A 75 -18.59 -12.39 -1.81
C THR A 75 -19.51 -13.61 -1.66
N VAL A 76 -19.02 -14.80 -2.04
CA VAL A 76 -19.77 -16.08 -1.89
C VAL A 76 -20.08 -16.39 -0.43
N TRP A 77 -19.49 -15.70 0.52
CA TRP A 77 -19.65 -15.99 1.95
C TRP A 77 -21.04 -15.73 2.49
N ASN A 78 -21.81 -14.86 1.85
CA ASN A 78 -23.14 -14.58 2.39
C ASN A 78 -24.08 -13.96 1.33
N LYS A 79 -24.91 -14.82 0.71
CA LYS A 79 -25.95 -14.36 -0.23
C LYS A 79 -26.93 -13.39 0.43
N GLU A 80 -27.19 -13.56 1.72
CA GLU A 80 -28.07 -12.69 2.48
C GLU A 80 -27.47 -11.29 2.68
N ALA A 81 -26.16 -11.21 2.92
CA ALA A 81 -25.46 -9.94 2.99
C ALA A 81 -25.43 -9.21 1.64
N ARG A 82 -25.29 -9.93 0.54
CA ARG A 82 -25.39 -9.36 -0.81
C ARG A 82 -26.75 -8.73 -1.07
N GLU A 83 -27.81 -9.46 -0.78
CA GLU A 83 -29.17 -8.97 -0.98
C GLU A 83 -29.46 -7.75 -0.10
N ARG A 84 -28.99 -7.78 1.16
CA ARG A 84 -29.13 -6.65 2.09
C ARG A 84 -28.36 -5.41 1.64
N ASP A 85 -27.19 -5.60 1.05
CA ASP A 85 -26.24 -4.51 0.74
C ASP A 85 -26.19 -4.19 -0.76
N LYS A 86 -27.09 -4.75 -1.58
CA LYS A 86 -27.11 -4.56 -3.04
C LYS A 86 -27.16 -3.11 -3.51
N ASP A 87 -27.77 -2.25 -2.70
CA ASP A 87 -27.90 -0.81 -2.99
C ASP A 87 -26.78 0.02 -2.35
N ARG A 88 -25.75 -0.65 -1.76
CA ARG A 88 -24.64 0.02 -1.10
C ARG A 88 -23.40 0.01 -1.98
N MET A 89 -22.67 1.10 -1.94
CA MET A 89 -21.38 1.22 -2.60
C MET A 89 -20.38 0.25 -1.99
N SER A 90 -19.68 -0.52 -2.82
CA SER A 90 -18.59 -1.37 -2.35
C SER A 90 -17.39 -0.51 -1.87
N PRO A 91 -16.56 -1.03 -0.97
CA PRO A 91 -15.33 -0.33 -0.57
C PRO A 91 -14.42 0.03 -1.75
N ARG A 92 -14.39 -0.79 -2.79
CA ARG A 92 -13.61 -0.51 -4.02
C ARG A 92 -14.18 0.66 -4.81
N GLN A 93 -15.51 0.67 -5.00
CA GLN A 93 -16.20 1.80 -5.67
C GLN A 93 -15.99 3.09 -4.90
N ALA A 94 -16.09 3.04 -3.56
CA ALA A 94 -15.84 4.19 -2.71
C ALA A 94 -14.40 4.70 -2.87
N TRP A 95 -13.40 3.81 -2.83
CA TRP A 95 -12.00 4.20 -3.00
C TRP A 95 -11.70 4.74 -4.39
N ARG A 96 -12.33 4.21 -5.45
CA ARG A 96 -12.20 4.76 -6.79
C ARG A 96 -12.71 6.19 -6.85
N ALA A 97 -13.94 6.42 -6.37
CA ALA A 97 -14.51 7.76 -6.33
C ALA A 97 -13.66 8.75 -5.52
N ILE A 98 -13.12 8.30 -4.38
CA ILE A 98 -12.19 9.07 -3.56
C ILE A 98 -10.89 9.36 -4.33
N GLN A 99 -10.30 8.34 -4.95
CA GLN A 99 -9.05 8.48 -5.71
C GLN A 99 -9.20 9.48 -6.86
N ASP A 100 -10.34 9.46 -7.55
CA ASP A 100 -10.63 10.37 -8.66
C ASP A 100 -10.81 11.83 -8.19
N ALA A 101 -11.34 12.00 -6.98
CA ALA A 101 -11.56 13.31 -6.37
C ALA A 101 -10.33 13.90 -5.66
N LEU A 102 -9.36 13.06 -5.28
CA LEU A 102 -8.19 13.50 -4.53
C LEU A 102 -7.19 14.26 -5.40
N PRO A 103 -6.58 15.34 -4.86
CA PRO A 103 -5.42 15.95 -5.50
C PRO A 103 -4.29 14.92 -5.68
N LYS A 104 -3.64 14.93 -6.84
CA LYS A 104 -2.57 13.97 -7.17
C LYS A 104 -1.36 14.04 -6.26
N ASP A 105 -1.15 15.15 -5.61
CA ASP A 105 -0.07 15.40 -4.66
C ASP A 105 -0.47 15.16 -3.20
N ALA A 106 -1.71 14.79 -2.93
CA ALA A 106 -2.19 14.55 -1.58
C ALA A 106 -1.38 13.48 -0.83
N ILE A 107 -1.16 13.71 0.45
CA ILE A 107 -0.69 12.70 1.39
C ILE A 107 -1.91 12.03 2.01
N ILE A 108 -1.95 10.72 1.98
CA ILE A 108 -3.07 9.94 2.49
C ILE A 108 -2.61 9.17 3.72
N SER A 109 -3.39 9.20 4.78
CA SER A 109 -3.23 8.32 5.93
C SER A 109 -4.42 7.39 6.07
N SER A 110 -4.17 6.15 6.43
CA SER A 110 -5.19 5.17 6.76
C SER A 110 -4.98 4.69 8.19
N ASP A 111 -6.09 4.54 8.91
CA ASP A 111 -6.07 3.88 10.21
C ASP A 111 -6.28 2.37 10.05
N ILE A 112 -6.12 1.63 11.14
CA ILE A 112 -6.28 0.18 11.18
C ILE A 112 -7.75 -0.25 10.96
N GLY A 113 -7.96 -1.52 10.63
CA GLY A 113 -9.24 -2.11 10.27
C GLY A 113 -9.37 -2.29 8.77
N ASN A 114 -10.59 -2.39 8.27
CA ASN A 114 -10.87 -2.54 6.84
C ASN A 114 -10.29 -1.38 6.01
N ASN A 115 -10.23 -0.18 6.57
CA ASN A 115 -9.63 0.99 5.92
C ASN A 115 -8.17 0.76 5.55
N CYS A 116 -7.38 0.12 6.44
CA CYS A 116 -5.98 -0.20 6.16
C CYS A 116 -5.86 -1.24 5.03
N ALA A 117 -6.64 -2.31 5.11
CA ALA A 117 -6.60 -3.36 4.10
C ALA A 117 -6.97 -2.84 2.71
N ILE A 118 -8.05 -2.05 2.62
CA ILE A 118 -8.55 -1.45 1.40
C ILE A 118 -7.57 -0.38 0.90
N GLY A 119 -7.08 0.47 1.80
CA GLY A 119 -6.11 1.51 1.49
C GLY A 119 -4.75 0.99 1.03
N ASN A 120 -4.36 -0.23 1.42
CA ASN A 120 -3.17 -0.90 0.89
C ASN A 120 -3.40 -1.57 -0.47
N ALA A 121 -4.65 -1.92 -0.80
CA ALA A 121 -4.96 -2.69 -1.99
C ALA A 121 -5.31 -1.84 -3.22
N TYR A 122 -6.01 -0.73 -3.03
CA TYR A 122 -6.67 -0.03 -4.14
C TYR A 122 -6.06 1.30 -4.56
N PRO A 123 -5.59 2.19 -3.68
CA PRO A 123 -5.02 3.46 -4.10
C PRO A 123 -3.77 3.30 -4.96
N THR A 124 -3.60 4.21 -5.89
CA THR A 124 -2.39 4.32 -6.70
C THR A 124 -1.67 5.63 -6.40
N PHE A 125 -0.36 5.56 -6.23
CA PHE A 125 0.48 6.71 -5.94
C PHE A 125 1.56 6.86 -7.01
N GLU A 126 1.63 8.04 -7.62
CA GLU A 126 2.64 8.34 -8.64
C GLU A 126 4.01 8.65 -8.04
N LYS A 127 4.04 9.12 -6.79
CA LYS A 127 5.27 9.48 -6.06
C LYS A 127 5.33 8.77 -4.72
N GLY A 128 6.52 8.43 -4.28
CA GLY A 128 6.73 7.84 -2.96
C GLY A 128 6.38 8.76 -1.80
N ARG A 129 6.22 8.19 -0.61
CA ARG A 129 5.93 8.89 0.66
C ARG A 129 4.60 9.63 0.68
N LYS A 130 3.61 9.13 -0.05
CA LYS A 130 2.27 9.71 -0.10
C LYS A 130 1.23 8.92 0.69
N TYR A 131 1.59 7.76 1.20
CA TYR A 131 0.71 6.90 1.99
C TYR A 131 1.33 6.56 3.34
N LEU A 132 0.59 6.88 4.40
CA LEU A 132 0.95 6.63 5.79
C LEU A 132 -0.03 5.61 6.37
N ALA A 133 0.49 4.49 6.84
CA ALA A 133 -0.32 3.45 7.46
C ALA A 133 0.45 2.80 8.62
N PRO A 134 -0.24 2.32 9.66
CA PRO A 134 0.38 1.64 10.79
C PRO A 134 0.77 0.21 10.41
N GLY A 135 1.89 0.06 9.68
CA GLY A 135 2.23 -1.15 8.92
C GLY A 135 2.52 -2.40 9.74
N LEU A 136 3.32 -2.32 10.80
CA LEU A 136 3.78 -3.51 11.52
C LEU A 136 3.01 -3.79 12.81
N PHE A 137 2.88 -2.80 13.67
CA PHE A 137 2.22 -2.98 14.95
C PHE A 137 0.70 -2.84 14.84
N GLY A 138 0.21 -2.02 13.92
CA GLY A 138 -1.20 -1.83 13.63
C GLY A 138 -2.00 -1.19 14.77
N PRO A 139 -1.53 -0.09 15.41
CA PRO A 139 -2.30 0.55 16.48
C PRO A 139 -3.52 1.26 15.90
N CYS A 140 -4.68 1.07 16.52
CA CYS A 140 -5.84 1.92 16.27
C CYS A 140 -5.59 3.34 16.79
N GLY A 141 -6.13 4.34 16.09
CA GLY A 141 -5.92 5.76 16.45
C GLY A 141 -4.65 6.38 15.85
N TYR A 142 -3.98 5.68 14.92
CA TYR A 142 -2.80 6.19 14.22
C TYR A 142 -3.15 7.26 13.17
N GLY A 143 -4.24 7.05 12.45
CA GLY A 143 -4.55 7.79 11.21
C GLY A 143 -4.68 9.30 11.42
N PHE A 144 -5.39 9.71 12.45
CA PHE A 144 -5.63 11.12 12.73
C PHE A 144 -4.36 11.88 13.19
N PRO A 145 -3.60 11.43 14.20
CA PRO A 145 -2.33 12.07 14.55
C PRO A 145 -1.32 12.08 13.40
N ALA A 146 -1.32 11.05 12.56
CA ALA A 146 -0.42 10.99 11.41
C ALA A 146 -0.70 12.10 10.39
N ILE A 147 -1.97 12.45 10.14
CA ILE A 147 -2.29 13.57 9.24
C ILE A 147 -1.93 14.93 9.84
N LEU A 148 -2.04 15.10 11.14
CA LEU A 148 -1.58 16.34 11.83
C LEU A 148 -0.07 16.51 11.62
N GLY A 149 0.71 15.47 11.93
CA GLY A 149 2.16 15.50 11.72
C GLY A 149 2.55 15.72 10.26
N ALA A 150 1.86 15.06 9.32
CA ALA A 150 2.09 15.25 7.90
C ALA A 150 1.77 16.68 7.43
N LYS A 151 0.70 17.27 7.95
CA LYS A 151 0.32 18.66 7.61
C LYS A 151 1.31 19.69 8.16
N ILE A 152 1.83 19.46 9.37
CA ILE A 152 2.88 20.30 9.95
C ILE A 152 4.17 20.18 9.11
N GLY A 153 4.55 18.97 8.73
CA GLY A 153 5.75 18.73 7.91
C GLY A 153 5.65 19.17 6.46
N CYS A 154 4.43 19.23 5.91
CA CYS A 154 4.14 19.61 4.53
C CYS A 154 2.95 20.57 4.47
N PRO A 155 3.10 21.82 4.92
CA PRO A 155 1.99 22.75 5.15
C PRO A 155 1.21 23.09 3.87
N ASP A 156 1.84 23.07 2.71
CA ASP A 156 1.23 23.41 1.42
C ASP A 156 0.62 22.20 0.71
N THR A 157 0.83 20.99 1.23
CA THR A 157 0.31 19.76 0.62
C THR A 157 -1.03 19.37 1.23
N PRO A 158 -2.04 18.99 0.43
CA PRO A 158 -3.26 18.38 0.94
C PRO A 158 -2.96 17.11 1.71
N VAL A 159 -3.53 16.96 2.91
CA VAL A 159 -3.37 15.76 3.73
C VAL A 159 -4.76 15.25 4.12
N ILE A 160 -4.99 13.96 3.88
CA ILE A 160 -6.30 13.34 4.03
C ILE A 160 -6.17 12.04 4.81
N GLY A 161 -7.02 11.85 5.79
CA GLY A 161 -7.03 10.64 6.62
C GLY A 161 -8.33 9.86 6.47
N PHE A 162 -8.22 8.55 6.51
CA PHE A 162 -9.33 7.62 6.56
C PHE A 162 -9.26 6.81 7.85
N ALA A 163 -10.26 6.94 8.68
CA ALA A 163 -10.36 6.21 9.93
C ALA A 163 -11.79 5.70 10.11
N GLY A 164 -11.93 4.54 10.76
CA GLY A 164 -13.22 4.14 11.28
C GLY A 164 -13.57 4.95 12.54
N ASP A 165 -14.83 4.93 12.92
CA ASP A 165 -15.37 5.62 14.09
C ASP A 165 -14.62 5.28 15.39
N GLY A 166 -14.34 3.98 15.61
CA GLY A 166 -13.59 3.53 16.77
C GLY A 166 -12.14 4.03 16.79
N ALA A 167 -11.44 3.96 15.68
CA ALA A 167 -10.07 4.43 15.58
C ALA A 167 -9.98 5.97 15.72
N PHE A 168 -10.89 6.69 15.09
CA PHE A 168 -11.00 8.14 15.25
C PHE A 168 -11.31 8.52 16.70
N GLY A 169 -12.24 7.82 17.35
CA GLY A 169 -12.61 8.05 18.74
C GLY A 169 -11.46 7.95 19.74
N ILE A 170 -10.44 7.13 19.44
CA ILE A 170 -9.24 6.99 20.29
C ILE A 170 -8.41 8.27 20.29
N SER A 171 -8.31 8.95 19.15
CA SER A 171 -7.40 10.10 18.97
C SER A 171 -8.11 11.43 18.66
N MET A 172 -9.45 11.45 18.72
CA MET A 172 -10.21 12.67 18.39
C MET A 172 -9.91 13.86 19.29
N ASN A 173 -9.38 13.63 20.50
CA ASN A 173 -8.97 14.70 21.40
C ASN A 173 -7.88 15.61 20.79
N GLU A 174 -7.08 15.06 19.86
CA GLU A 174 -6.05 15.83 19.14
C GLU A 174 -6.63 16.86 18.16
N MET A 175 -7.96 16.88 17.97
CA MET A 175 -8.61 17.93 17.18
C MET A 175 -8.46 19.33 17.81
N SER A 176 -8.18 19.39 19.11
CA SER A 176 -7.97 20.65 19.83
C SER A 176 -6.50 21.02 19.97
N SER A 177 -5.61 20.19 19.48
CA SER A 177 -4.17 20.43 19.45
C SER A 177 -3.78 21.30 18.25
#